data_2b1e1a61a5b0bf29e40bd466ca9319ee
#
_entry.id   2b1e1a61a5b0bf29e40bd466ca9319ee
#
_cell.length_a   1.000
_cell.length_b   1.000
_cell.length_c   1.000
_cell.angle_alpha   90.00
_cell.angle_beta   90.00
_cell.angle_gamma   90.00
#
_symmetry.space_group_name_H-M   'P 1'
#
loop_
_entity.id
_entity.type
_entity.pdbx_description
1 polymer ?
#
loop_
_entity_poly.entity_id
_entity_poly.type
_entity_poly.pdbx_seq_one_letter_code
_entity_poly.pdbx_strand_id
1 'polypeptide(L)'
;MGGTGSGRKKQPAQLAKLKGTYQACRRKNDGDLEGKKVGSIQAACGTMSYRLLTERQRKIYLSVCRQLIPLGILEQAYLPELVMFAKEFDMYMTAAADVEKNGMYTVKRDEAGNVCGTVENPSVRHMDRFFSHVAKIGSNFGLSPVDRQRIKTRVEGEDPSAKIINLIMEGGGPDEQ
;
A
#
# COMPACT_ATOMS: atom_id res chain seq x y z
N MET A 1 -3.78 0.58 -35.86
CA MET A 1 -3.40 -0.22 -34.68
C MET A 1 -4.09 0.39 -33.45
N GLY A 2 -5.16 -0.24 -32.93
CA GLY A 2 -5.89 0.24 -31.76
C GLY A 2 -5.09 0.03 -30.49
N GLY A 3 -4.84 1.10 -29.72
CA GLY A 3 -4.07 1.05 -28.49
C GLY A 3 -4.77 0.18 -27.43
N THR A 4 -4.05 -0.76 -26.87
CA THR A 4 -4.45 -1.66 -25.77
C THR A 4 -4.63 -0.91 -24.44
N GLY A 5 -5.59 0.01 -24.33
CA GLY A 5 -5.76 0.75 -23.07
C GLY A 5 -6.97 1.68 -22.99
N SER A 6 -7.76 1.77 -24.04
CA SER A 6 -8.88 2.73 -24.15
C SER A 6 -10.22 2.23 -23.56
N GLY A 7 -10.23 1.18 -22.76
CA GLY A 7 -11.45 0.64 -22.18
C GLY A 7 -11.63 0.97 -20.70
N ARG A 8 -12.91 1.09 -20.26
CA ARG A 8 -13.26 1.18 -18.84
C ARG A 8 -12.64 0.02 -18.07
N LYS A 9 -11.93 0.30 -16.97
CA LYS A 9 -11.32 -0.73 -16.12
C LYS A 9 -12.37 -1.76 -15.71
N LYS A 10 -12.04 -3.06 -15.78
CA LYS A 10 -12.93 -4.15 -15.36
C LYS A 10 -13.35 -3.95 -13.91
N GLN A 11 -14.63 -4.02 -13.63
CA GLN A 11 -15.15 -3.98 -12.26
C GLN A 11 -14.84 -5.31 -11.56
N PRO A 12 -14.61 -5.31 -10.23
CA PRO A 12 -14.49 -6.54 -9.45
C PRO A 12 -15.66 -7.49 -9.67
N ALA A 13 -15.41 -8.80 -9.68
CA ALA A 13 -16.42 -9.82 -9.95
C ALA A 13 -17.61 -9.73 -9.00
N GLN A 14 -17.35 -9.48 -7.72
CA GLN A 14 -18.38 -9.32 -6.68
C GLN A 14 -19.29 -8.12 -6.97
N LEU A 15 -18.72 -6.96 -7.32
CA LEU A 15 -19.49 -5.77 -7.65
C LEU A 15 -20.35 -5.96 -8.91
N ALA A 16 -19.85 -6.73 -9.88
CA ALA A 16 -20.61 -7.07 -11.08
C ALA A 16 -21.75 -8.04 -10.80
N LYS A 17 -21.59 -8.98 -9.85
CA LYS A 17 -22.66 -9.87 -9.37
C LYS A 17 -23.75 -9.07 -8.67
N LEU A 18 -23.40 -8.17 -7.75
CA LEU A 18 -24.34 -7.29 -7.06
C LEU A 18 -25.14 -6.39 -8.01
N LYS A 19 -24.52 -5.93 -9.09
CA LYS A 19 -25.18 -5.08 -10.11
C LYS A 19 -25.92 -5.88 -11.18
N GLY A 20 -25.97 -7.22 -11.10
CA GLY A 20 -26.60 -8.07 -12.11
C GLY A 20 -25.90 -8.05 -13.48
N THR A 21 -24.70 -7.47 -13.59
CA THR A 21 -23.94 -7.35 -14.83
C THR A 21 -22.84 -8.42 -14.98
N TYR A 22 -22.85 -9.42 -14.10
CA TYR A 22 -21.86 -10.50 -14.11
C TYR A 22 -22.12 -11.47 -15.27
N GLN A 23 -21.13 -11.63 -16.14
CA GLN A 23 -21.14 -12.60 -17.25
C GLN A 23 -19.98 -13.59 -17.06
N ALA A 24 -20.29 -14.82 -16.65
CA ALA A 24 -19.30 -15.87 -16.39
C ALA A 24 -18.43 -16.20 -17.62
N CYS A 25 -19.02 -16.17 -18.83
CA CYS A 25 -18.30 -16.45 -20.07
C CYS A 25 -17.18 -15.44 -20.39
N ARG A 26 -17.32 -14.19 -19.93
CA ARG A 26 -16.30 -13.14 -20.13
C ARG A 26 -15.25 -13.11 -19.03
N ARG A 27 -15.40 -13.91 -17.98
CA ARG A 27 -14.56 -13.89 -16.76
C ARG A 27 -13.95 -15.25 -16.42
N LYS A 28 -13.79 -16.11 -17.43
CA LYS A 28 -13.19 -17.44 -17.26
C LYS A 28 -11.81 -17.45 -16.55
N ASN A 29 -11.10 -16.32 -16.56
CA ASN A 29 -9.78 -16.14 -15.97
C ASN A 29 -9.76 -15.23 -14.74
N ASP A 30 -10.93 -14.82 -14.21
CA ASP A 30 -11.01 -14.09 -12.93
C ASP A 30 -10.95 -15.10 -11.75
N GLY A 31 -10.25 -16.24 -11.89
CA GLY A 31 -9.90 -17.10 -10.79
C GLY A 31 -9.17 -16.28 -9.73
N ASP A 32 -9.47 -16.53 -8.47
CA ASP A 32 -8.83 -15.88 -7.35
C ASP A 32 -7.32 -16.07 -7.49
N LEU A 33 -6.63 -15.03 -7.94
CA LEU A 33 -5.19 -14.94 -7.93
C LEU A 33 -4.77 -14.75 -6.46
N GLU A 34 -5.08 -15.74 -5.62
CA GLU A 34 -4.54 -15.79 -4.27
C GLU A 34 -3.04 -15.99 -4.39
N GLY A 35 -2.30 -14.91 -4.18
CA GLY A 35 -0.86 -14.94 -4.09
C GLY A 35 -0.44 -15.76 -2.87
N LYS A 36 0.70 -16.43 -2.95
CA LYS A 36 1.26 -17.17 -1.82
C LYS A 36 1.55 -16.23 -0.67
N LYS A 37 0.80 -16.37 0.43
CA LYS A 37 0.94 -15.54 1.64
C LYS A 37 2.29 -15.80 2.33
N VAL A 38 2.85 -14.76 2.89
CA VAL A 38 4.10 -14.81 3.67
C VAL A 38 3.75 -15.13 5.12
N GLY A 39 4.04 -16.36 5.56
CA GLY A 39 3.71 -16.82 6.91
C GLY A 39 4.75 -16.50 7.99
N SER A 40 5.97 -16.07 7.62
CA SER A 40 7.02 -15.81 8.59
C SER A 40 7.97 -14.71 8.16
N ILE A 41 8.63 -14.07 9.13
CA ILE A 41 9.67 -13.05 8.87
C ILE A 41 10.84 -13.67 8.10
N GLN A 42 11.22 -14.91 8.39
CA GLN A 42 12.30 -15.61 7.66
C GLN A 42 11.97 -15.75 6.18
N ALA A 43 10.72 -16.11 5.84
CA ALA A 43 10.27 -16.17 4.45
C ALA A 43 10.32 -14.78 3.77
N ALA A 44 9.97 -13.70 4.48
CA ALA A 44 10.07 -12.34 3.99
C ALA A 44 11.53 -11.91 3.74
N CYS A 45 12.47 -12.32 4.59
CA CYS A 45 13.90 -12.01 4.49
C CYS A 45 14.65 -12.87 3.47
N GLY A 46 14.08 -13.99 3.05
CA GLY A 46 14.72 -14.93 2.11
C GLY A 46 14.88 -14.39 0.68
N THR A 47 14.35 -13.22 0.37
CA THR A 47 14.36 -12.65 -0.98
C THR A 47 15.69 -11.97 -1.32
N MET A 48 16.06 -12.04 -2.62
CA MET A 48 17.24 -11.33 -3.14
C MET A 48 17.14 -9.82 -2.87
N SER A 49 15.95 -9.25 -3.04
CA SER A 49 15.70 -7.82 -2.87
C SER A 49 15.98 -7.35 -1.43
N TYR A 50 15.67 -8.17 -0.43
CA TYR A 50 15.97 -7.87 0.99
C TYR A 50 17.48 -7.72 1.25
N ARG A 51 18.31 -8.53 0.58
CA ARG A 51 19.78 -8.49 0.75
C ARG A 51 20.39 -7.17 0.30
N LEU A 52 19.73 -6.45 -0.59
CA LEU A 52 20.16 -5.15 -1.12
C LEU A 52 19.83 -3.97 -0.17
N LEU A 53 19.16 -4.23 0.94
CA LEU A 53 18.82 -3.19 1.92
C LEU A 53 20.00 -2.92 2.86
N THR A 54 20.20 -1.63 3.17
CA THR A 54 21.07 -1.21 4.26
C THR A 54 20.50 -1.64 5.62
N GLU A 55 21.29 -1.59 6.67
CA GLU A 55 20.84 -1.97 8.01
C GLU A 55 19.64 -1.14 8.48
N ARG A 56 19.66 0.17 8.22
CA ARG A 56 18.58 1.09 8.55
C ARG A 56 17.30 0.75 7.78
N GLN A 57 17.40 0.48 6.48
CA GLN A 57 16.29 0.06 5.63
C GLN A 57 15.73 -1.30 6.05
N ARG A 58 16.59 -2.24 6.47
CA ARG A 58 16.15 -3.54 7.02
C ARG A 58 15.30 -3.38 8.27
N LYS A 59 15.66 -2.46 9.18
CA LYS A 59 14.85 -2.16 10.37
C LYS A 59 13.45 -1.68 9.99
N ILE A 60 13.35 -0.77 9.01
CA ILE A 60 12.07 -0.27 8.50
C ILE A 60 11.27 -1.42 7.88
N TYR A 61 11.87 -2.19 6.97
CA TYR A 61 11.26 -3.34 6.33
C TYR A 61 10.69 -4.34 7.34
N LEU A 62 11.50 -4.75 8.31
CA LEU A 62 11.09 -5.70 9.35
C LEU A 62 9.98 -5.16 10.26
N SER A 63 9.98 -3.87 10.55
CA SER A 63 8.92 -3.22 11.32
C SER A 63 7.57 -3.36 10.62
N VAL A 64 7.52 -3.13 9.31
CA VAL A 64 6.29 -3.28 8.51
C VAL A 64 5.89 -4.74 8.36
N CYS A 65 6.85 -5.66 8.09
CA CYS A 65 6.58 -7.10 8.04
C CYS A 65 5.93 -7.62 9.32
N ARG A 66 6.41 -7.20 10.49
CA ARG A 66 5.84 -7.59 11.79
C ARG A 66 4.37 -7.18 11.96
N GLN A 67 3.96 -6.11 11.30
CA GLN A 67 2.57 -5.64 11.33
C GLN A 67 1.69 -6.35 10.30
N LEU A 68 2.22 -6.63 9.09
CA LEU A 68 1.44 -7.15 7.98
C LEU A 68 1.28 -8.69 8.01
N ILE A 69 2.30 -9.42 8.48
CA ILE A 69 2.25 -10.89 8.53
C ILE A 69 1.10 -11.42 9.40
N PRO A 70 0.90 -10.94 10.65
CA PRO A 70 -0.21 -11.41 11.48
C PRO A 70 -1.60 -11.10 10.88
N LEU A 71 -1.70 -10.08 10.03
CA LEU A 71 -2.94 -9.71 9.36
C LEU A 71 -3.22 -10.59 8.11
N GLY A 72 -2.27 -11.44 7.70
CA GLY A 72 -2.40 -12.29 6.51
C GLY A 72 -2.49 -11.53 5.19
N ILE A 73 -2.06 -10.26 5.17
CA ILE A 73 -2.18 -9.36 4.00
C ILE A 73 -0.95 -9.50 3.10
N LEU A 74 0.21 -9.86 3.65
CA LEU A 74 1.47 -9.86 2.91
C LEU A 74 1.60 -11.09 2.02
N GLU A 75 1.69 -10.87 0.71
CA GLU A 75 1.95 -11.91 -0.28
C GLU A 75 3.40 -11.83 -0.79
N GLN A 76 3.93 -12.95 -1.28
CA GLN A 76 5.30 -13.01 -1.82
C GLN A 76 5.51 -12.06 -3.00
N ALA A 77 4.47 -11.84 -3.81
CA ALA A 77 4.51 -10.94 -4.96
C ALA A 77 4.75 -9.47 -4.55
N TYR A 78 4.36 -9.08 -3.34
CA TYR A 78 4.50 -7.70 -2.86
C TYR A 78 5.79 -7.42 -2.10
N LEU A 79 6.63 -8.44 -1.86
CA LEU A 79 7.90 -8.23 -1.14
C LEU A 79 8.86 -7.23 -1.83
N PRO A 80 8.99 -7.20 -3.17
CA PRO A 80 9.79 -6.17 -3.84
C PRO A 80 9.24 -4.76 -3.62
N GLU A 81 7.92 -4.59 -3.61
CA GLU A 81 7.27 -3.29 -3.36
C GLU A 81 7.51 -2.82 -1.93
N LEU A 82 7.50 -3.75 -0.97
CA LEU A 82 7.85 -3.45 0.43
C LEU A 82 9.33 -3.05 0.59
N VAL A 83 10.23 -3.62 -0.21
CA VAL A 83 11.63 -3.20 -0.28
C VAL A 83 11.74 -1.77 -0.81
N MET A 84 10.97 -1.41 -1.84
CA MET A 84 10.91 -0.04 -2.35
C MET A 84 10.37 0.92 -1.28
N PHE A 85 9.30 0.54 -0.57
CA PHE A 85 8.79 1.31 0.55
C PHE A 85 9.86 1.62 1.60
N ALA A 86 10.64 0.61 2.01
CA ALA A 86 11.68 0.78 3.02
C ALA A 86 12.80 1.74 2.55
N LYS A 87 13.16 1.71 1.27
CA LYS A 87 14.16 2.62 0.69
C LYS A 87 13.63 4.05 0.60
N GLU A 88 12.43 4.24 0.08
CA GLU A 88 11.80 5.56 -0.07
C GLU A 88 11.56 6.21 1.31
N PHE A 89 11.15 5.43 2.31
CA PHE A 89 10.97 5.92 3.67
C PHE A 89 12.30 6.34 4.31
N ASP A 90 13.39 5.59 4.08
CA ASP A 90 14.73 5.95 4.56
C ASP A 90 15.24 7.25 3.90
N MET A 91 15.00 7.41 2.60
CA MET A 91 15.32 8.64 1.86
C MET A 91 14.50 9.83 2.37
N TYR A 92 13.21 9.63 2.64
CA TYR A 92 12.36 10.64 3.27
C TYR A 92 12.94 11.10 4.60
N MET A 93 13.27 10.18 5.48
CA MET A 93 13.85 10.49 6.80
C MET A 93 15.19 11.22 6.69
N THR A 94 15.99 10.89 5.67
CA THR A 94 17.26 11.56 5.41
C THR A 94 17.04 13.00 4.93
N ALA A 95 16.12 13.21 3.99
CA ALA A 95 15.79 14.55 3.51
C ALA A 95 15.15 15.41 4.61
N ALA A 96 14.26 14.82 5.44
CA ALA A 96 13.66 15.50 6.58
C ALA A 96 14.72 15.95 7.61
N ALA A 97 15.67 15.09 7.93
CA ALA A 97 16.77 15.43 8.84
C ALA A 97 17.69 16.55 8.28
N ASP A 98 17.89 16.57 6.96
CA ASP A 98 18.63 17.65 6.32
C ASP A 98 17.89 18.98 6.40
N VAL A 99 16.58 19.00 6.14
CA VAL A 99 15.73 20.18 6.26
C VAL A 99 15.68 20.67 7.72
N GLU A 100 15.60 19.74 8.68
CA GLU A 100 15.60 20.07 10.11
C GLU A 100 16.91 20.74 10.53
N LYS A 101 18.04 20.25 10.01
CA LYS A 101 19.39 20.75 10.34
C LYS A 101 19.71 22.07 9.62
N ASN A 102 19.41 22.16 8.33
CA ASN A 102 19.87 23.25 7.46
C ASN A 102 18.78 24.27 7.12
N GLY A 103 17.52 23.99 7.52
CA GLY A 103 16.36 24.82 7.22
C GLY A 103 15.81 24.61 5.81
N MET A 104 14.64 25.19 5.57
CA MET A 104 13.95 25.12 4.26
C MET A 104 14.64 25.98 3.19
N TYR A 105 15.40 26.98 3.61
CA TYR A 105 16.13 27.90 2.73
C TYR A 105 17.60 27.92 3.13
N THR A 106 18.48 27.87 2.15
CA THR A 106 19.92 28.00 2.31
C THR A 106 20.41 29.32 1.76
N VAL A 107 21.41 29.89 2.37
CA VAL A 107 22.00 31.15 1.95
C VAL A 107 22.92 30.92 0.75
N LYS A 108 22.63 31.57 -0.37
CA LYS A 108 23.51 31.59 -1.53
C LYS A 108 24.62 32.63 -1.32
N ARG A 109 25.87 32.22 -1.50
CA ARG A 109 27.05 33.11 -1.44
C ARG A 109 27.69 33.22 -2.81
N ASP A 110 28.26 34.39 -3.10
CA ASP A 110 29.07 34.61 -4.30
C ASP A 110 30.50 34.03 -4.12
N GLU A 111 31.32 34.12 -5.16
CA GLU A 111 32.72 33.65 -5.14
C GLU A 111 33.58 34.42 -4.09
N ALA A 112 33.15 35.63 -3.73
CA ALA A 112 33.79 36.45 -2.70
C ALA A 112 33.25 36.15 -1.28
N GLY A 113 32.31 35.22 -1.14
CA GLY A 113 31.73 34.83 0.14
C GLY A 113 30.56 35.71 0.64
N ASN A 114 30.17 36.76 -0.11
CA ASN A 114 29.06 37.63 0.25
C ASN A 114 27.72 36.95 0.02
N VAL A 115 26.73 37.28 0.84
CA VAL A 115 25.35 36.78 0.69
C VAL A 115 24.67 37.44 -0.50
N CYS A 116 24.37 36.66 -1.55
CA CYS A 116 23.65 37.15 -2.72
C CYS A 116 22.17 36.74 -2.77
N GLY A 117 21.66 36.07 -1.75
CA GLY A 117 20.27 35.69 -1.67
C GLY A 117 20.02 34.38 -0.89
N THR A 118 18.78 33.92 -0.93
CA THR A 118 18.36 32.65 -0.37
C THR A 118 17.86 31.73 -1.49
N VAL A 119 18.15 30.44 -1.39
CA VAL A 119 17.69 29.41 -2.32
C VAL A 119 16.98 28.33 -1.51
N GLU A 120 15.90 27.81 -2.04
CA GLU A 120 15.20 26.69 -1.44
C GLU A 120 16.17 25.49 -1.28
N ASN A 121 16.18 24.87 -0.10
CA ASN A 121 16.94 23.66 0.14
C ASN A 121 16.40 22.54 -0.76
N PRO A 122 17.22 21.91 -1.63
CA PRO A 122 16.76 20.82 -2.51
C PRO A 122 16.12 19.66 -1.75
N SER A 123 16.49 19.45 -0.49
CA SER A 123 15.93 18.39 0.36
C SER A 123 14.43 18.58 0.65
N VAL A 124 13.90 19.82 0.57
CA VAL A 124 12.45 20.08 0.72
C VAL A 124 11.66 19.40 -0.39
N ARG A 125 12.10 19.53 -1.66
CA ARG A 125 11.45 18.88 -2.80
C ARG A 125 11.60 17.37 -2.77
N HIS A 126 12.76 16.89 -2.32
CA HIS A 126 12.99 15.46 -2.15
C HIS A 126 12.08 14.87 -1.07
N MET A 127 11.94 15.55 0.06
CA MET A 127 11.05 15.15 1.15
C MET A 127 9.60 15.02 0.68
N ASP A 128 9.06 16.03 -0.03
CA ASP A 128 7.70 16.01 -0.56
C ASP A 128 7.48 14.86 -1.56
N ARG A 129 8.43 14.67 -2.47
CA ARG A 129 8.39 13.57 -3.43
C ARG A 129 8.40 12.20 -2.75
N PHE A 130 9.32 11.97 -1.81
CA PHE A 130 9.41 10.69 -1.11
C PHE A 130 8.18 10.45 -0.22
N PHE A 131 7.65 11.49 0.43
CA PHE A 131 6.41 11.39 1.18
C PHE A 131 5.25 10.90 0.30
N SER A 132 5.09 11.49 -0.88
CA SER A 132 4.05 11.10 -1.84
C SER A 132 4.20 9.63 -2.29
N HIS A 133 5.44 9.17 -2.55
CA HIS A 133 5.72 7.78 -2.92
C HIS A 133 5.44 6.82 -1.76
N VAL A 134 5.90 7.14 -0.56
CA VAL A 134 5.67 6.34 0.66
C VAL A 134 4.18 6.21 0.94
N ALA A 135 3.42 7.31 0.85
CA ALA A 135 1.97 7.30 1.04
C ALA A 135 1.27 6.41 0.01
N LYS A 136 1.67 6.50 -1.27
CA LYS A 136 1.10 5.70 -2.35
C LYS A 136 1.39 4.21 -2.19
N ILE A 137 2.64 3.84 -1.88
CA ILE A 137 3.02 2.44 -1.66
C ILE A 137 2.37 1.94 -0.37
N GLY A 138 2.37 2.74 0.70
CA GLY A 138 1.76 2.40 1.98
C GLY A 138 0.27 2.11 1.88
N SER A 139 -0.46 2.81 1.00
CA SER A 139 -1.88 2.55 0.77
C SER A 139 -2.15 1.16 0.21
N ASN A 140 -1.23 0.61 -0.63
CA ASN A 140 -1.35 -0.75 -1.15
C ASN A 140 -1.28 -1.81 -0.05
N PHE A 141 -0.59 -1.52 1.04
CA PHE A 141 -0.45 -2.40 2.21
C PHE A 141 -1.46 -2.12 3.33
N GLY A 142 -2.37 -1.18 3.13
CA GLY A 142 -3.34 -0.80 4.16
C GLY A 142 -2.70 -0.16 5.39
N LEU A 143 -1.61 0.58 5.24
CA LEU A 143 -0.95 1.27 6.34
C LEU A 143 -1.77 2.45 6.86
N SER A 144 -2.70 2.98 6.07
CA SER A 144 -3.70 3.95 6.56
C SER A 144 -4.93 3.23 7.13
N PRO A 145 -5.64 3.83 8.11
CA PRO A 145 -6.87 3.27 8.66
C PRO A 145 -7.96 3.02 7.59
N VAL A 146 -8.09 3.94 6.64
CA VAL A 146 -9.08 3.84 5.53
C VAL A 146 -8.74 2.70 4.59
N ASP A 147 -7.47 2.57 4.21
CA ASP A 147 -7.03 1.49 3.32
C ASP A 147 -7.09 0.14 4.00
N ARG A 148 -6.85 0.09 5.32
CA ARG A 148 -7.02 -1.13 6.13
C ARG A 148 -8.47 -1.62 6.14
N GLN A 149 -9.45 -0.73 6.22
CA GLN A 149 -10.85 -1.11 6.11
C GLN A 149 -11.17 -1.68 4.73
N ARG A 150 -10.64 -1.07 3.65
CA ARG A 150 -10.83 -1.57 2.28
C ARG A 150 -10.24 -2.97 2.09
N ILE A 151 -9.08 -3.25 2.71
CA ILE A 151 -8.45 -4.57 2.65
C ILE A 151 -9.23 -5.58 3.46
N LYS A 152 -9.69 -5.26 4.69
CA LYS A 152 -10.53 -6.14 5.51
C LYS A 152 -11.80 -6.55 4.78
N THR A 153 -12.53 -5.60 4.21
CA THR A 153 -13.73 -5.88 3.42
C THR A 153 -13.46 -6.81 2.22
N ARG A 154 -12.22 -6.84 1.74
CA ARG A 154 -11.79 -7.69 0.64
C ARG A 154 -11.39 -9.10 1.08
N VAL A 155 -10.82 -9.25 2.29
CA VAL A 155 -10.32 -10.52 2.86
C VAL A 155 -11.44 -11.29 3.55
N GLU A 156 -12.34 -10.59 4.27
CA GLU A 156 -13.38 -11.26 5.06
C GLU A 156 -14.51 -11.82 4.19
N GLY A 157 -14.62 -11.43 2.90
CA GLY A 157 -15.61 -12.01 1.97
C GLY A 157 -17.08 -12.03 2.48
N GLU A 158 -17.28 -11.68 3.73
CA GLU A 158 -18.56 -11.60 4.38
C GLU A 158 -19.20 -10.25 4.00
N ASP A 159 -20.05 -10.33 2.99
CA ASP A 159 -20.97 -9.27 2.67
C ASP A 159 -21.77 -8.91 3.96
N PRO A 160 -21.66 -7.66 4.46
CA PRO A 160 -22.50 -7.23 5.59
C PRO A 160 -23.99 -7.50 5.34
N SER A 161 -24.42 -7.48 4.08
CA SER A 161 -25.77 -7.83 3.65
C SER A 161 -26.08 -9.31 3.91
N ALA A 162 -25.11 -10.21 3.76
CA ALA A 162 -25.33 -11.64 4.05
C ALA A 162 -25.55 -11.90 5.54
N LYS A 163 -24.85 -11.17 6.42
CA LYS A 163 -25.09 -11.22 7.87
C LYS A 163 -26.49 -10.70 8.24
N ILE A 164 -26.92 -9.61 7.62
CA ILE A 164 -28.27 -9.05 7.83
C ILE A 164 -29.34 -10.02 7.30
N ILE A 165 -29.15 -10.63 6.14
CA ILE A 165 -30.07 -11.61 5.57
C ILE A 165 -30.16 -12.85 6.45
N ASN A 166 -29.03 -13.38 6.95
CA ASN A 166 -29.03 -14.50 7.89
C ASN A 166 -29.72 -14.16 9.21
N LEU A 167 -29.48 -12.98 9.76
CA LEU A 167 -30.17 -12.49 10.96
C LEU A 167 -31.69 -12.36 10.77
N ILE A 168 -32.13 -11.93 9.58
CA ILE A 168 -33.56 -11.81 9.24
C ILE A 168 -34.17 -13.21 9.04
N MET A 169 -33.42 -14.14 8.44
CA MET A 169 -33.88 -15.53 8.23
C MET A 169 -33.94 -16.34 9.53
N GLU A 170 -32.98 -16.12 10.45
CA GLU A 170 -32.95 -16.78 11.77
C GLU A 170 -33.94 -16.16 12.79
N GLY A 171 -34.34 -14.88 12.60
CA GLY A 171 -35.31 -14.17 13.46
C GLY A 171 -36.77 -14.34 13.10
N GLY A 172 -37.08 -15.05 12.03
CA GLY A 172 -38.45 -15.25 11.52
C GLY A 172 -39.07 -16.60 11.88
N GLY A 173 -38.94 -17.06 13.13
CA GLY A 173 -39.75 -18.16 13.63
C GLY A 173 -41.15 -17.66 13.99
N PRO A 174 -42.23 -18.30 13.53
CA PRO A 174 -43.56 -17.89 13.91
C PRO A 174 -43.82 -18.32 15.35
N ASP A 175 -44.08 -17.36 16.23
CA ASP A 175 -44.82 -17.63 17.46
C ASP A 175 -46.26 -17.98 17.09
N GLU A 176 -46.55 -19.26 16.89
CA GLU A 176 -47.89 -19.82 17.05
C GLU A 176 -48.04 -20.23 18.53
N GLN A 177 -48.80 -19.49 19.23
CA GLN A 177 -49.85 -19.96 20.13
C GLN A 177 -50.78 -18.83 20.53
#